data_117abff758baeee256a9f7091fe8024a
#
_entry.id   117abff758baeee256a9f7091fe8024a
#
_cell.length_a   1.000
_cell.length_b   1.000
_cell.length_c   1.000
_cell.angle_alpha   90.00
_cell.angle_beta   90.00
_cell.angle_gamma   90.00
#
_symmetry.space_group_name_H-M   'P 1'
#
loop_
_entity.id
_entity.type
_entity.pdbx_description
1 polymer ?
#
loop_
_entity_poly.entity_id
_entity_poly.type
_entity_poly.pdbx_seq_one_letter_code
_entity_poly.pdbx_strand_id
1 'polypeptide(L)'
;MDTHTEPAEATRTAIVFPGMQPTAFSEVSRFMLVNPYARELYALADDALGYRLADRYQRTEGDYSLYGQISFVVNCLALARFAGERLEVVPSHVTGPSFGARAAAVYSGVLDFTDAVTMTARLADTMEDYFAREHPALVTQSMARVPQEGVEELRRELEERGEWSDIACVVDHDFTMLTVHESVLDWLQRRIRALGGMAMYTMKPPMHSYLFDGLRDRVDEEIFAGMTWSDPRLPVIADQDGRTVTTGAGVRGMLLDGFVRTVRWPDVVASLKAAGVGRLCVSGADGLFTRVACTTRNFRVMPVTPRSAMRPVRRRMPVAA
;
A
#
# COMPACT_ATOMS: atom_id res chain seq x y z
N MET A 1 -21.18 45.11 -15.77
CA MET A 1 -19.94 44.43 -15.36
C MET A 1 -20.35 43.01 -14.95
N ASP A 2 -20.41 42.11 -15.92
CA ASP A 2 -20.75 40.72 -15.69
C ASP A 2 -19.51 39.99 -15.17
N THR A 3 -19.51 39.69 -13.89
CA THR A 3 -18.51 38.80 -13.29
C THR A 3 -18.87 37.36 -13.71
N HIS A 4 -18.27 36.89 -14.81
CA HIS A 4 -18.21 35.48 -15.13
C HIS A 4 -17.44 34.79 -13.98
N THR A 5 -18.19 34.21 -13.05
CA THR A 5 -17.64 33.21 -12.12
C THR A 5 -17.39 31.96 -12.96
N GLU A 6 -16.13 31.71 -13.34
CA GLU A 6 -15.73 30.44 -13.93
C GLU A 6 -16.21 29.32 -13.01
N PRO A 7 -16.84 28.26 -13.55
CA PRO A 7 -17.22 27.12 -12.73
C PRO A 7 -15.95 26.52 -12.13
N ALA A 8 -15.89 26.42 -10.81
CA ALA A 8 -14.78 25.78 -10.09
C ALA A 8 -14.52 24.44 -10.75
N GLU A 9 -13.35 24.29 -11.35
CA GLU A 9 -12.92 23.08 -12.04
C GLU A 9 -13.12 21.89 -11.09
N ALA A 10 -13.90 20.91 -11.53
CA ALA A 10 -14.27 19.78 -10.68
C ALA A 10 -12.99 19.04 -10.26
N THR A 11 -12.62 19.18 -9.00
CA THR A 11 -11.38 18.64 -8.43
C THR A 11 -11.30 17.14 -8.67
N ARG A 12 -10.30 16.69 -9.43
CA ARG A 12 -10.09 15.25 -9.73
C ARG A 12 -9.88 14.45 -8.45
N THR A 13 -10.31 13.20 -8.47
CA THR A 13 -10.13 12.26 -7.36
C THR A 13 -9.16 11.16 -7.79
N ALA A 14 -8.20 10.81 -6.94
CA ALA A 14 -7.47 9.56 -7.07
C ALA A 14 -7.96 8.55 -6.04
N ILE A 15 -7.94 7.27 -6.40
CA ILE A 15 -8.12 6.18 -5.44
C ILE A 15 -6.76 5.67 -4.99
N VAL A 16 -6.61 5.49 -3.67
CA VAL A 16 -5.38 5.03 -3.03
C VAL A 16 -5.67 3.73 -2.27
N PHE A 17 -4.90 2.70 -2.57
CA PHE A 17 -4.88 1.47 -1.79
C PHE A 17 -3.68 1.53 -0.84
N PRO A 18 -3.88 1.55 0.48
CA PRO A 18 -2.77 1.77 1.41
C PRO A 18 -1.77 0.61 1.42
N GLY A 19 -0.56 0.87 1.89
CA GLY A 19 0.37 -0.19 2.28
C GLY A 19 -0.20 -1.03 3.42
N MET A 20 0.13 -2.31 3.44
CA MET A 20 -0.36 -3.21 4.48
C MET A 20 0.25 -2.84 5.84
N GLN A 21 -0.59 -2.85 6.85
CA GLN A 21 -0.18 -2.81 8.26
C GLN A 21 -0.82 -3.99 8.99
N PRO A 22 -0.25 -4.42 10.12
CA PRO A 22 -0.86 -5.45 10.94
C PRO A 22 -2.33 -5.14 11.24
N THR A 23 -3.21 -6.10 10.98
CA THR A 23 -4.64 -5.96 11.18
C THR A 23 -5.18 -7.26 11.74
N ALA A 24 -5.79 -7.19 12.93
CA ALA A 24 -6.41 -8.36 13.53
C ALA A 24 -7.73 -8.73 12.83
N PHE A 25 -8.03 -10.03 12.75
CA PHE A 25 -9.30 -10.52 12.20
C PHE A 25 -10.51 -9.83 12.83
N SER A 26 -10.51 -9.62 14.16
CA SER A 26 -11.58 -8.98 14.89
C SER A 26 -11.90 -7.55 14.40
N GLU A 27 -10.94 -6.82 13.86
CA GLU A 27 -11.11 -5.46 13.37
C GLU A 27 -11.85 -5.38 12.04
N VAL A 28 -11.78 -6.46 11.24
CA VAL A 28 -12.32 -6.51 9.87
C VAL A 28 -13.44 -7.55 9.71
N SER A 29 -13.59 -8.50 10.64
CA SER A 29 -14.51 -9.64 10.53
C SER A 29 -15.95 -9.24 10.26
N ARG A 30 -16.45 -8.21 10.94
CA ARG A 30 -17.84 -7.73 10.71
C ARG A 30 -18.03 -7.21 9.28
N PHE A 31 -17.05 -6.48 8.72
CA PHE A 31 -17.09 -6.03 7.34
C PHE A 31 -17.04 -7.21 6.38
N MET A 32 -16.11 -8.12 6.57
CA MET A 32 -15.93 -9.31 5.73
C MET A 32 -17.19 -10.17 5.65
N LEU A 33 -17.85 -10.40 6.80
CA LEU A 33 -18.96 -11.34 6.91
C LEU A 33 -20.34 -10.73 6.61
N VAL A 34 -20.48 -9.41 6.70
CA VAL A 34 -21.79 -8.73 6.64
C VAL A 34 -21.92 -7.79 5.45
N ASN A 35 -20.84 -7.12 5.04
CA ASN A 35 -20.89 -6.17 3.92
C ASN A 35 -21.10 -6.92 2.59
N PRO A 36 -22.11 -6.55 1.75
CA PRO A 36 -22.41 -7.29 0.53
C PRO A 36 -21.24 -7.33 -0.46
N TYR A 37 -20.50 -6.23 -0.62
CA TYR A 37 -19.33 -6.17 -1.52
C TYR A 37 -18.19 -7.08 -1.04
N ALA A 38 -17.94 -7.10 0.28
CA ALA A 38 -16.94 -7.98 0.84
C ALA A 38 -17.35 -9.45 0.67
N ARG A 39 -18.59 -9.81 1.02
CA ARG A 39 -19.07 -11.20 0.90
C ARG A 39 -18.94 -11.76 -0.50
N GLU A 40 -19.27 -10.97 -1.53
CA GLU A 40 -19.14 -11.38 -2.93
C GLU A 40 -17.67 -11.67 -3.29
N LEU A 41 -16.75 -10.74 -2.96
CA LEU A 41 -15.33 -10.93 -3.25
C LEU A 41 -14.70 -12.05 -2.41
N TYR A 42 -15.13 -12.24 -1.16
CA TYR A 42 -14.69 -13.39 -0.36
C TYR A 42 -15.16 -14.72 -0.95
N ALA A 43 -16.39 -14.81 -1.48
CA ALA A 43 -16.84 -16.02 -2.16
C ALA A 43 -15.98 -16.35 -3.40
N LEU A 44 -15.67 -15.34 -4.23
CA LEU A 44 -14.76 -15.51 -5.37
C LEU A 44 -13.34 -15.90 -4.94
N ALA A 45 -12.84 -15.34 -3.84
CA ALA A 45 -11.53 -15.70 -3.30
C ALA A 45 -11.52 -17.14 -2.75
N ASP A 46 -12.59 -17.56 -2.04
CA ASP A 46 -12.75 -18.91 -1.53
C ASP A 46 -12.74 -19.94 -2.66
N ASP A 47 -13.46 -19.64 -3.76
CA ASP A 47 -13.50 -20.51 -4.96
C ASP A 47 -12.10 -20.61 -5.61
N ALA A 48 -11.38 -19.50 -5.75
CA ALA A 48 -10.04 -19.48 -6.34
C ALA A 48 -8.98 -20.21 -5.48
N LEU A 49 -9.12 -20.13 -4.15
CA LEU A 49 -8.18 -20.72 -3.20
C LEU A 49 -8.51 -22.18 -2.84
N GLY A 50 -9.74 -22.61 -3.06
CA GLY A 50 -10.23 -23.95 -2.67
C GLY A 50 -10.45 -24.10 -1.16
N TYR A 51 -10.51 -23.02 -0.40
CA TYR A 51 -10.82 -23.00 1.03
C TYR A 51 -11.47 -21.71 1.47
N ARG A 52 -12.11 -21.71 2.65
CA ARG A 52 -12.71 -20.50 3.21
C ARG A 52 -11.65 -19.58 3.84
N LEU A 53 -11.37 -18.48 3.17
CA LEU A 53 -10.33 -17.52 3.58
C LEU A 53 -10.60 -16.91 4.96
N ALA A 54 -11.86 -16.56 5.26
CA ALA A 54 -12.24 -16.00 6.55
C ALA A 54 -11.97 -16.96 7.71
N ASP A 55 -12.26 -18.26 7.52
CA ASP A 55 -12.05 -19.29 8.54
C ASP A 55 -10.56 -19.51 8.83
N ARG A 56 -9.73 -19.44 7.76
CA ARG A 56 -8.27 -19.54 7.90
C ARG A 56 -7.71 -18.31 8.60
N TYR A 57 -8.12 -17.12 8.19
CA TYR A 57 -7.64 -15.87 8.78
C TYR A 57 -8.00 -15.76 10.27
N GLN A 58 -9.20 -16.20 10.66
CA GLN A 58 -9.63 -16.21 12.07
C GLN A 58 -8.73 -17.05 12.98
N ARG A 59 -8.12 -18.10 12.43
CA ARG A 59 -7.29 -19.07 13.18
C ARG A 59 -5.80 -18.75 13.11
N THR A 60 -5.43 -17.72 12.40
CA THR A 60 -4.02 -17.38 12.18
C THR A 60 -3.62 -16.24 13.10
N GLU A 61 -2.48 -16.40 13.72
CA GLU A 61 -1.82 -15.37 14.53
C GLU A 61 -0.63 -14.77 13.77
N GLY A 62 -0.19 -13.62 14.20
CA GLY A 62 0.97 -12.91 13.66
C GLY A 62 0.66 -11.87 12.60
N ASP A 63 1.58 -10.91 12.52
CA ASP A 63 1.56 -9.84 11.55
C ASP A 63 1.92 -10.38 10.16
N TYR A 64 1.31 -9.82 9.12
CA TYR A 64 1.59 -10.16 7.71
C TYR A 64 1.38 -11.65 7.34
N SER A 65 0.53 -12.38 8.07
CA SER A 65 0.22 -13.76 7.73
C SER A 65 -0.33 -13.90 6.30
N LEU A 66 -0.13 -15.03 5.65
CA LEU A 66 -0.63 -15.35 4.31
C LEU A 66 -2.12 -14.98 4.16
N TYR A 67 -2.96 -15.43 5.08
CA TYR A 67 -4.40 -15.18 5.02
C TYR A 67 -4.75 -13.71 5.30
N GLY A 68 -3.97 -13.04 6.15
CA GLY A 68 -4.07 -11.59 6.38
C GLY A 68 -3.73 -10.79 5.13
N GLN A 69 -2.68 -11.18 4.39
CA GLN A 69 -2.28 -10.53 3.14
C GLN A 69 -3.37 -10.64 2.07
N ILE A 70 -3.92 -11.84 1.85
CA ILE A 70 -5.01 -12.04 0.88
C ILE A 70 -6.24 -11.25 1.31
N SER A 71 -6.64 -11.36 2.59
CA SER A 71 -7.80 -10.63 3.12
C SER A 71 -7.65 -9.12 2.99
N PHE A 72 -6.43 -8.59 3.12
CA PHE A 72 -6.18 -7.16 2.94
C PHE A 72 -6.49 -6.72 1.50
N VAL A 73 -6.02 -7.44 0.47
CA VAL A 73 -6.33 -7.15 -0.94
C VAL A 73 -7.83 -7.21 -1.19
N VAL A 74 -8.50 -8.28 -0.73
CA VAL A 74 -9.95 -8.46 -0.90
C VAL A 74 -10.72 -7.31 -0.22
N ASN A 75 -10.36 -6.94 1.00
CA ASN A 75 -11.01 -5.84 1.73
C ASN A 75 -10.81 -4.49 1.02
N CYS A 76 -9.60 -4.19 0.53
CA CYS A 76 -9.31 -2.98 -0.22
C CYS A 76 -10.20 -2.86 -1.47
N LEU A 77 -10.33 -3.95 -2.23
CA LEU A 77 -11.15 -3.97 -3.45
C LEU A 77 -12.66 -3.89 -3.13
N ALA A 78 -13.13 -4.56 -2.08
CA ALA A 78 -14.52 -4.46 -1.62
C ALA A 78 -14.87 -3.03 -1.18
N LEU A 79 -13.96 -2.35 -0.50
CA LEU A 79 -14.12 -0.95 -0.10
C LEU A 79 -14.10 0.00 -1.29
N ALA A 80 -13.30 -0.29 -2.33
CA ALA A 80 -13.29 0.47 -3.56
C ALA A 80 -14.62 0.35 -4.32
N ARG A 81 -15.19 -0.86 -4.41
CA ARG A 81 -16.53 -1.06 -4.98
C ARG A 81 -17.60 -0.30 -4.17
N PHE A 82 -17.55 -0.40 -2.84
CA PHE A 82 -18.44 0.39 -1.98
C PHE A 82 -18.29 1.90 -2.23
N ALA A 83 -17.06 2.40 -2.38
CA ALA A 83 -16.81 3.82 -2.65
C ALA A 83 -17.40 4.26 -4.00
N GLY A 84 -17.23 3.47 -5.06
CA GLY A 84 -17.81 3.74 -6.38
C GLY A 84 -19.33 3.75 -6.37
N GLU A 85 -19.96 2.70 -5.83
CA GLU A 85 -21.39 2.50 -5.94
C GLU A 85 -22.21 3.25 -4.87
N ARG A 86 -21.68 3.43 -3.67
CA ARG A 86 -22.42 4.03 -2.55
C ARG A 86 -22.03 5.46 -2.23
N LEU A 87 -20.79 5.86 -2.57
CA LEU A 87 -20.26 7.20 -2.34
C LEU A 87 -20.03 7.96 -3.65
N GLU A 88 -20.38 7.36 -4.79
CA GLU A 88 -20.29 7.94 -6.14
C GLU A 88 -18.86 8.45 -6.46
N VAL A 89 -17.85 7.71 -6.00
CA VAL A 89 -16.45 8.04 -6.27
C VAL A 89 -16.07 7.59 -7.67
N VAL A 90 -15.72 8.55 -8.52
CA VAL A 90 -15.19 8.30 -9.86
C VAL A 90 -13.73 8.79 -9.89
N PRO A 91 -12.75 7.90 -9.76
CA PRO A 91 -11.35 8.29 -9.77
C PRO A 91 -10.82 8.51 -11.19
N SER A 92 -9.88 9.44 -11.33
CA SER A 92 -9.11 9.68 -12.56
C SER A 92 -7.74 8.99 -12.56
N HIS A 93 -7.23 8.65 -11.38
CA HIS A 93 -5.93 8.00 -11.18
C HIS A 93 -6.03 6.96 -10.07
N VAL A 94 -5.13 5.99 -10.11
CA VAL A 94 -5.00 4.98 -9.05
C VAL A 94 -3.54 4.88 -8.62
N THR A 95 -3.33 4.64 -7.34
CA THR A 95 -2.02 4.33 -6.78
C THR A 95 -2.17 3.40 -5.58
N GLY A 96 -1.08 2.73 -5.23
CA GLY A 96 -1.07 1.87 -4.06
C GLY A 96 0.37 1.69 -3.59
N PRO A 97 0.82 2.45 -2.55
CA PRO A 97 2.17 2.30 -2.07
C PRO A 97 2.41 0.89 -1.50
N SER A 98 3.59 0.33 -1.81
CA SER A 98 4.02 -0.97 -1.33
C SER A 98 2.98 -2.06 -1.63
N PHE A 99 2.46 -2.73 -0.62
CA PHE A 99 1.48 -3.81 -0.75
C PHE A 99 0.20 -3.39 -1.48
N GLY A 100 -0.20 -2.12 -1.38
CA GLY A 100 -1.38 -1.56 -2.05
C GLY A 100 -1.32 -1.63 -3.58
N ALA A 101 -0.12 -1.75 -4.16
CA ALA A 101 0.08 -1.88 -5.60
C ALA A 101 -0.65 -3.11 -6.20
N ARG A 102 -0.81 -4.19 -5.43
CA ARG A 102 -1.58 -5.38 -5.85
C ARG A 102 -3.06 -5.05 -6.06
N ALA A 103 -3.68 -4.36 -5.12
CA ALA A 103 -5.06 -3.91 -5.24
C ALA A 103 -5.22 -2.84 -6.35
N ALA A 104 -4.24 -1.96 -6.52
CA ALA A 104 -4.21 -0.97 -7.61
C ALA A 104 -4.18 -1.64 -8.99
N ALA A 105 -3.40 -2.71 -9.17
CA ALA A 105 -3.33 -3.48 -10.41
C ALA A 105 -4.68 -4.14 -10.76
N VAL A 106 -5.38 -4.70 -9.77
CA VAL A 106 -6.73 -5.28 -9.99
C VAL A 106 -7.74 -4.17 -10.28
N TYR A 107 -7.76 -3.12 -9.50
CA TYR A 107 -8.73 -2.03 -9.65
C TYR A 107 -8.60 -1.33 -11.01
N SER A 108 -7.38 -1.14 -11.48
CA SER A 108 -7.12 -0.56 -12.80
C SER A 108 -7.45 -1.52 -13.95
N GLY A 109 -7.69 -2.80 -13.69
CA GLY A 109 -8.02 -3.83 -14.68
C GLY A 109 -6.79 -4.46 -15.33
N VAL A 110 -5.62 -4.30 -14.76
CA VAL A 110 -4.37 -4.93 -15.24
C VAL A 110 -4.36 -6.42 -14.92
N LEU A 111 -4.82 -6.79 -13.72
CA LEU A 111 -4.93 -8.17 -13.27
C LEU A 111 -6.39 -8.53 -13.02
N ASP A 112 -6.74 -9.79 -13.32
CA ASP A 112 -7.98 -10.36 -12.84
C ASP A 112 -7.95 -10.55 -11.32
N PHE A 113 -9.13 -10.48 -10.69
CA PHE A 113 -9.25 -10.60 -9.23
C PHE A 113 -8.77 -11.97 -8.71
N THR A 114 -9.16 -13.06 -9.38
CA THR A 114 -8.80 -14.42 -8.95
C THR A 114 -7.33 -14.70 -9.14
N ASP A 115 -6.74 -14.18 -10.22
CA ASP A 115 -5.29 -14.22 -10.46
C ASP A 115 -4.52 -13.46 -9.37
N ALA A 116 -4.99 -12.27 -8.98
CA ALA A 116 -4.34 -11.49 -7.93
C ALA A 116 -4.46 -12.13 -6.54
N VAL A 117 -5.56 -12.84 -6.25
CA VAL A 117 -5.74 -13.60 -5.01
C VAL A 117 -4.73 -14.76 -4.94
N THR A 118 -4.65 -15.56 -6.01
CA THR A 118 -3.70 -16.69 -6.08
C THR A 118 -2.25 -16.23 -6.14
N MET A 119 -1.96 -15.14 -6.88
CA MET A 119 -0.67 -14.47 -6.87
C MET A 119 -0.26 -14.05 -5.46
N THR A 120 -1.18 -13.41 -4.72
CA THR A 120 -0.88 -12.93 -3.36
C THR A 120 -0.56 -14.10 -2.43
N ALA A 121 -1.25 -15.24 -2.55
CA ALA A 121 -0.94 -16.44 -1.79
C ALA A 121 0.47 -16.95 -2.10
N ARG A 122 0.79 -17.13 -3.39
CA ARG A 122 2.13 -17.60 -3.83
C ARG A 122 3.24 -16.64 -3.43
N LEU A 123 3.01 -15.34 -3.52
CA LEU A 123 3.97 -14.32 -3.07
C LEU A 123 4.24 -14.43 -1.58
N ALA A 124 3.22 -14.64 -0.74
CA ALA A 124 3.39 -14.77 0.70
C ALA A 124 4.30 -15.95 1.05
N ASP A 125 4.03 -17.13 0.46
CA ASP A 125 4.84 -18.34 0.66
C ASP A 125 6.28 -18.16 0.14
N THR A 126 6.44 -17.58 -1.06
CA THR A 126 7.76 -17.32 -1.67
C THR A 126 8.59 -16.36 -0.84
N MET A 127 7.98 -15.29 -0.33
CA MET A 127 8.65 -14.30 0.51
C MET A 127 9.06 -14.89 1.86
N GLU A 128 8.18 -15.67 2.51
CA GLU A 128 8.49 -16.33 3.78
C GLU A 128 9.70 -17.25 3.63
N ASP A 129 9.71 -18.10 2.59
CA ASP A 129 10.81 -19.02 2.29
C ASP A 129 12.12 -18.25 1.99
N TYR A 130 12.05 -17.23 1.14
CA TYR A 130 13.21 -16.42 0.76
C TYR A 130 13.85 -15.72 1.95
N PHE A 131 13.07 -14.98 2.73
CA PHE A 131 13.61 -14.23 3.87
C PHE A 131 14.11 -15.12 5.00
N ALA A 132 13.48 -16.28 5.23
CA ALA A 132 13.94 -17.25 6.20
C ALA A 132 15.33 -17.83 5.86
N ARG A 133 15.63 -17.97 4.57
CA ARG A 133 16.90 -18.55 4.11
C ARG A 133 17.99 -17.53 3.87
N GLU A 134 17.66 -16.46 3.13
CA GLU A 134 18.67 -15.52 2.62
C GLU A 134 18.90 -14.33 3.57
N HIS A 135 17.85 -13.84 4.25
CA HIS A 135 17.91 -12.61 5.05
C HIS A 135 17.19 -12.73 6.40
N PRO A 136 17.45 -13.77 7.23
CA PRO A 136 16.69 -14.01 8.47
C PRO A 136 16.87 -12.92 9.53
N ALA A 137 17.94 -12.15 9.45
CA ALA A 137 18.33 -11.15 10.44
C ALA A 137 18.12 -9.69 9.99
N LEU A 138 17.51 -9.46 8.83
CA LEU A 138 17.18 -8.11 8.39
C LEU A 138 15.81 -7.68 8.89
N VAL A 139 15.72 -6.42 9.30
CA VAL A 139 14.47 -5.76 9.75
C VAL A 139 14.39 -4.34 9.20
N THR A 140 13.18 -3.81 9.08
CA THR A 140 12.94 -2.42 8.68
C THR A 140 12.39 -1.63 9.85
N GLN A 141 13.15 -0.63 10.33
CA GLN A 141 12.74 0.27 11.39
C GLN A 141 12.10 1.53 10.83
N SER A 142 10.84 1.78 11.20
CA SER A 142 10.15 3.03 10.89
C SER A 142 10.56 4.11 11.89
N MET A 143 10.87 5.32 11.40
CA MET A 143 11.24 6.46 12.22
C MET A 143 10.49 7.71 11.78
N ALA A 144 9.94 8.44 12.74
CA ALA A 144 9.26 9.72 12.52
C ALA A 144 10.00 10.86 13.24
N ARG A 145 9.81 12.10 12.77
CA ARG A 145 10.45 13.31 13.27
C ARG A 145 11.98 13.28 13.13
N VAL A 146 12.48 12.57 12.14
CA VAL A 146 13.89 12.58 11.74
C VAL A 146 13.95 13.13 10.32
N PRO A 147 14.41 14.37 10.11
CA PRO A 147 14.56 14.94 8.77
C PRO A 147 15.60 14.16 7.97
N GLN A 148 15.59 14.32 6.63
CA GLN A 148 16.44 13.54 5.73
C GLN A 148 17.94 13.66 6.08
N GLU A 149 18.39 14.84 6.53
CA GLU A 149 19.78 15.06 6.98
C GLU A 149 20.13 14.18 8.19
N GLY A 150 19.16 13.98 9.10
CA GLY A 150 19.33 13.08 10.25
C GLY A 150 19.34 11.60 9.83
N VAL A 151 18.58 11.23 8.79
CA VAL A 151 18.62 9.87 8.22
C VAL A 151 19.99 9.60 7.59
N GLU A 152 20.54 10.55 6.83
CA GLU A 152 21.87 10.42 6.23
C GLU A 152 22.97 10.38 7.31
N GLU A 153 22.83 11.12 8.43
CA GLU A 153 23.72 11.01 9.58
C GLU A 153 23.70 9.59 10.16
N LEU A 154 22.51 9.02 10.40
CA LEU A 154 22.36 7.65 10.90
C LEU A 154 23.01 6.62 9.97
N ARG A 155 22.83 6.75 8.67
CA ARG A 155 23.42 5.86 7.68
C ARG A 155 24.94 5.94 7.66
N ARG A 156 25.51 7.14 7.73
CA ARG A 156 26.96 7.34 7.80
C ARG A 156 27.54 6.72 9.09
N GLU A 157 26.88 6.93 10.25
CA GLU A 157 27.31 6.31 11.50
C GLU A 157 27.25 4.77 11.46
N LEU A 158 26.25 4.20 10.76
CA LEU A 158 26.19 2.75 10.53
C LEU A 158 27.35 2.27 9.65
N GLU A 159 27.63 2.97 8.55
CA GLU A 159 28.75 2.67 7.66
C GLU A 159 30.11 2.73 8.38
N GLU A 160 30.34 3.77 9.20
CA GLU A 160 31.55 3.91 10.05
C GLU A 160 31.73 2.74 11.04
N ARG A 161 30.64 2.09 11.41
CA ARG A 161 30.61 0.88 12.25
C ARG A 161 30.76 -0.42 11.46
N GLY A 162 30.86 -0.34 10.13
CA GLY A 162 30.88 -1.51 9.23
C GLY A 162 29.50 -2.16 9.07
N GLU A 163 28.42 -1.45 9.41
CA GLU A 163 27.06 -1.96 9.34
C GLU A 163 26.35 -1.44 8.07
N TRP A 164 25.65 -2.35 7.43
CA TRP A 164 24.87 -2.03 6.23
C TRP A 164 23.51 -1.42 6.57
N SER A 165 23.04 -0.52 5.71
CA SER A 165 21.67 0.03 5.79
C SER A 165 21.13 0.43 4.41
N ASP A 166 19.80 0.36 4.23
CA ASP A 166 19.13 0.82 3.02
C ASP A 166 17.79 1.49 3.34
N ILE A 167 17.44 2.54 2.58
CA ILE A 167 16.18 3.24 2.75
C ILE A 167 15.07 2.45 2.04
N ALA A 168 14.19 1.81 2.81
CA ALA A 168 13.06 1.06 2.29
C ALA A 168 11.91 1.97 1.83
N CYS A 169 11.63 3.04 2.59
CA CYS A 169 10.52 3.93 2.29
C CYS A 169 10.80 5.36 2.78
N VAL A 170 10.55 6.34 1.92
CA VAL A 170 10.40 7.75 2.29
C VAL A 170 8.91 8.07 2.30
N VAL A 171 8.34 8.21 3.50
CA VAL A 171 6.91 8.47 3.70
C VAL A 171 6.59 9.96 3.71
N ASP A 172 7.46 10.76 4.33
CA ASP A 172 7.40 12.23 4.36
C ASP A 172 8.82 12.79 4.54
N HIS A 173 8.94 14.11 4.59
CA HIS A 173 10.22 14.83 4.79
C HIS A 173 10.93 14.46 6.10
N ASP A 174 10.20 14.00 7.11
CA ASP A 174 10.70 13.61 8.42
C ASP A 174 10.21 12.23 8.87
N PHE A 175 9.74 11.42 7.92
CA PHE A 175 9.29 10.06 8.17
C PHE A 175 9.90 9.10 7.14
N THR A 176 10.81 8.25 7.60
CA THR A 176 11.55 7.28 6.77
C THR A 176 11.52 5.90 7.41
N MET A 177 11.67 4.87 6.58
CA MET A 177 11.86 3.49 7.01
C MET A 177 13.23 3.04 6.54
N LEU A 178 14.05 2.55 7.47
CA LEU A 178 15.42 2.11 7.22
C LEU A 178 15.56 0.62 7.50
N THR A 179 16.05 -0.13 6.51
CA THR A 179 16.38 -1.55 6.67
C THR A 179 17.80 -1.68 7.19
N VAL A 180 17.96 -2.49 8.23
CA VAL A 180 19.23 -2.75 8.93
C VAL A 180 19.29 -4.20 9.39
N HIS A 181 20.45 -4.63 9.83
CA HIS A 181 20.60 -5.90 10.56
C HIS A 181 20.00 -5.79 11.98
N GLU A 182 19.32 -6.83 12.43
CA GLU A 182 18.64 -6.86 13.74
C GLU A 182 19.60 -6.59 14.91
N SER A 183 20.89 -6.97 14.77
CA SER A 183 21.94 -6.73 15.78
C SER A 183 22.16 -5.26 16.13
N VAL A 184 21.87 -4.34 15.19
CA VAL A 184 22.07 -2.90 15.42
C VAL A 184 20.79 -2.15 15.79
N LEU A 185 19.66 -2.85 15.86
CA LEU A 185 18.35 -2.25 16.06
C LEU A 185 18.27 -1.40 17.35
N ASP A 186 18.76 -1.93 18.47
CA ASP A 186 18.77 -1.21 19.75
C ASP A 186 19.60 0.06 19.70
N TRP A 187 20.77 0.01 19.03
CA TRP A 187 21.61 1.18 18.82
C TRP A 187 20.87 2.22 17.94
N LEU A 188 20.31 1.79 16.82
CA LEU A 188 19.56 2.64 15.90
C LEU A 188 18.41 3.35 16.63
N GLN A 189 17.62 2.63 17.40
CA GLN A 189 16.50 3.20 18.15
C GLN A 189 16.94 4.22 19.20
N ARG A 190 18.08 4.00 19.87
CA ARG A 190 18.67 5.02 20.78
C ARG A 190 19.12 6.26 20.02
N ARG A 191 19.77 6.11 18.86
CA ARG A 191 20.23 7.23 18.03
C ARG A 191 19.07 8.05 17.48
N ILE A 192 18.00 7.39 16.98
CA ILE A 192 16.76 8.05 16.54
C ILE A 192 16.22 8.97 17.66
N ARG A 193 16.16 8.46 18.90
CA ARG A 193 15.69 9.26 20.06
C ARG A 193 16.64 10.41 20.39
N ALA A 194 17.94 10.19 20.26
CA ALA A 194 18.96 11.24 20.51
C ALA A 194 18.87 12.39 19.49
N LEU A 195 18.42 12.11 18.26
CA LEU A 195 18.12 13.12 17.23
C LEU A 195 16.75 13.80 17.44
N GLY A 196 16.02 13.49 18.51
CA GLY A 196 14.67 14.01 18.77
C GLY A 196 13.57 13.27 18.01
N GLY A 197 13.90 12.20 17.31
CA GLY A 197 12.98 11.37 16.57
C GLY A 197 12.25 10.33 17.41
N MET A 198 11.34 9.64 16.77
CA MET A 198 10.56 8.55 17.35
C MET A 198 10.82 7.26 16.57
N ALA A 199 11.37 6.24 17.24
CA ALA A 199 11.38 4.88 16.71
C ALA A 199 9.96 4.33 16.81
N MET A 200 9.40 3.98 15.64
CA MET A 200 8.05 3.45 15.50
C MET A 200 8.07 1.92 15.37
N TYR A 201 7.22 1.38 14.54
CA TYR A 201 7.11 -0.05 14.29
C TYR A 201 8.36 -0.62 13.59
N THR A 202 8.79 -1.81 13.98
CA THR A 202 9.82 -2.60 13.31
C THR A 202 9.14 -3.69 12.50
N MET A 203 9.32 -3.67 11.18
CA MET A 203 8.72 -4.61 10.25
C MET A 203 9.67 -5.80 9.97
N LYS A 204 9.12 -7.00 9.96
CA LYS A 204 9.77 -8.24 9.52
C LYS A 204 8.74 -9.08 8.76
N PRO A 205 9.03 -9.55 7.54
CA PRO A 205 10.27 -9.36 6.77
C PRO A 205 10.45 -7.93 6.26
N PRO A 206 11.70 -7.53 5.94
CA PRO A 206 11.99 -6.26 5.28
C PRO A 206 11.55 -6.29 3.82
N MET A 207 11.39 -5.12 3.20
CA MET A 207 11.04 -4.97 1.78
C MET A 207 11.75 -3.75 1.19
N HIS A 208 11.67 -3.59 -0.14
CA HIS A 208 12.07 -2.39 -0.86
C HIS A 208 13.57 -2.09 -0.79
N SER A 209 14.42 -3.12 -0.98
CA SER A 209 15.87 -2.97 -1.02
C SER A 209 16.47 -3.71 -2.21
N TYR A 210 17.50 -3.12 -2.81
CA TYR A 210 18.24 -3.74 -3.91
C TYR A 210 18.84 -5.12 -3.54
N LEU A 211 18.99 -5.43 -2.25
CA LEU A 211 19.44 -6.74 -1.79
C LEU A 211 18.47 -7.88 -2.15
N PHE A 212 17.23 -7.56 -2.51
CA PHE A 212 16.20 -8.56 -2.78
C PHE A 212 16.02 -8.83 -4.28
N ASP A 213 17.05 -8.57 -5.10
CA ASP A 213 17.05 -8.90 -6.53
C ASP A 213 16.74 -10.39 -6.78
N GLY A 214 17.31 -11.29 -5.96
CA GLY A 214 17.01 -12.72 -6.07
C GLY A 214 15.54 -13.07 -5.80
N LEU A 215 14.87 -12.35 -4.89
CA LEU A 215 13.42 -12.49 -4.70
C LEU A 215 12.63 -11.98 -5.90
N ARG A 216 13.01 -10.80 -6.41
CA ARG A 216 12.39 -10.20 -7.60
C ARG A 216 12.46 -11.13 -8.80
N ASP A 217 13.64 -11.70 -9.08
CA ASP A 217 13.86 -12.61 -10.21
C ASP A 217 13.05 -13.90 -10.04
N ARG A 218 13.04 -14.48 -8.83
CA ARG A 218 12.25 -15.67 -8.53
C ARG A 218 10.75 -15.42 -8.69
N VAL A 219 10.25 -14.26 -8.24
CA VAL A 219 8.83 -13.87 -8.42
C VAL A 219 8.51 -13.69 -9.89
N ASP A 220 9.40 -13.08 -10.66
CA ASP A 220 9.22 -12.89 -12.09
C ASP A 220 9.10 -14.20 -12.85
N GLU A 221 10.02 -15.12 -12.62
CA GLU A 221 10.09 -16.41 -13.30
C GLU A 221 8.99 -17.38 -12.85
N GLU A 222 8.79 -17.53 -11.54
CA GLU A 222 7.90 -18.55 -11.00
C GLU A 222 6.43 -18.11 -10.93
N ILE A 223 6.17 -16.81 -10.75
CA ILE A 223 4.80 -16.31 -10.51
C ILE A 223 4.29 -15.46 -11.67
N PHE A 224 5.01 -14.38 -12.03
CA PHE A 224 4.52 -13.39 -12.98
C PHE A 224 4.58 -13.84 -14.44
N ALA A 225 5.51 -14.72 -14.81
CA ALA A 225 5.66 -15.24 -16.18
C ALA A 225 4.41 -15.97 -16.69
N GLY A 226 3.66 -16.61 -15.78
CA GLY A 226 2.43 -17.36 -16.12
C GLY A 226 1.15 -16.51 -16.09
N MET A 227 1.23 -15.19 -15.85
CA MET A 227 0.08 -14.32 -15.67
C MET A 227 -0.20 -13.45 -16.89
N THR A 228 -1.46 -13.06 -17.08
CA THR A 228 -1.88 -12.12 -18.11
C THR A 228 -1.94 -10.70 -17.55
N TRP A 229 -1.29 -9.76 -18.24
CA TRP A 229 -1.17 -8.36 -17.84
C TRP A 229 -1.84 -7.47 -18.90
N SER A 230 -3.04 -7.00 -18.62
CA SER A 230 -3.80 -6.10 -19.51
C SER A 230 -3.38 -4.64 -19.28
N ASP A 231 -3.59 -3.77 -20.28
CA ASP A 231 -3.37 -2.35 -20.09
C ASP A 231 -4.39 -1.75 -19.10
N PRO A 232 -3.96 -0.86 -18.20
CA PRO A 232 -4.84 -0.29 -17.19
C PRO A 232 -5.89 0.64 -17.81
N ARG A 233 -7.12 0.56 -17.30
CA ARG A 233 -8.22 1.47 -17.67
C ARG A 233 -8.10 2.86 -17.07
N LEU A 234 -7.26 3.01 -16.06
CA LEU A 234 -6.92 4.26 -15.37
C LEU A 234 -5.40 4.35 -15.24
N PRO A 235 -4.81 5.55 -15.39
CA PRO A 235 -3.39 5.77 -15.13
C PRO A 235 -3.02 5.31 -13.71
N VAL A 236 -1.98 4.48 -13.61
CA VAL A 236 -1.42 4.01 -12.34
C VAL A 236 -0.21 4.88 -12.01
N ILE A 237 -0.15 5.42 -10.80
CA ILE A 237 1.03 6.17 -10.33
C ILE A 237 1.92 5.21 -9.55
N ALA A 238 3.15 5.05 -10.03
CA ALA A 238 4.15 4.18 -9.40
C ALA A 238 4.67 4.79 -8.09
N ASP A 239 4.82 3.95 -7.08
CA ASP A 239 5.21 4.39 -5.73
C ASP A 239 6.71 4.57 -5.55
N GLN A 240 7.54 4.12 -6.50
CA GLN A 240 9.00 4.26 -6.46
C GLN A 240 9.49 5.65 -6.92
N ASP A 241 8.78 6.31 -7.82
CA ASP A 241 9.23 7.54 -8.48
C ASP A 241 8.10 8.48 -8.93
N GLY A 242 6.85 8.14 -8.65
CA GLY A 242 5.69 8.93 -9.07
C GLY A 242 5.38 8.90 -10.56
N ARG A 243 6.09 8.10 -11.39
CA ARG A 243 5.80 8.04 -12.83
C ARG A 243 4.40 7.50 -13.10
N THR A 244 3.78 8.01 -14.15
CA THR A 244 2.49 7.50 -14.65
C THR A 244 2.73 6.26 -15.50
N VAL A 245 2.04 5.16 -15.17
CA VAL A 245 2.10 3.87 -15.88
C VAL A 245 0.77 3.61 -16.56
N THR A 246 0.82 3.32 -17.87
CA THR A 246 -0.37 3.17 -18.73
C THR A 246 -0.38 1.85 -19.52
N THR A 247 0.55 0.94 -19.24
CA THR A 247 0.61 -0.38 -19.90
C THR A 247 0.68 -1.51 -18.88
N GLY A 248 0.14 -2.67 -19.23
CA GLY A 248 0.19 -3.87 -18.39
C GLY A 248 1.62 -4.30 -18.09
N ALA A 249 2.51 -4.28 -19.10
CA ALA A 249 3.93 -4.56 -18.91
C ALA A 249 4.59 -3.55 -17.94
N GLY A 250 4.20 -2.28 -18.00
CA GLY A 250 4.67 -1.25 -17.09
C GLY A 250 4.22 -1.48 -15.65
N VAL A 251 2.96 -1.90 -15.42
CA VAL A 251 2.45 -2.22 -14.07
C VAL A 251 3.11 -3.49 -13.53
N ARG A 252 3.33 -4.50 -14.39
CA ARG A 252 4.12 -5.69 -14.01
C ARG A 252 5.53 -5.30 -13.54
N GLY A 253 6.22 -4.47 -14.31
CA GLY A 253 7.54 -3.95 -13.92
C GLY A 253 7.51 -3.15 -12.61
N MET A 254 6.49 -2.31 -12.42
CA MET A 254 6.29 -1.57 -11.18
C MET A 254 6.12 -2.50 -9.95
N LEU A 255 5.37 -3.59 -10.09
CA LEU A 255 5.20 -4.58 -9.02
C LEU A 255 6.51 -5.31 -8.70
N LEU A 256 7.34 -5.62 -9.71
CA LEU A 256 8.67 -6.20 -9.52
C LEU A 256 9.64 -5.19 -8.88
N ASP A 257 9.61 -3.94 -9.33
CA ASP A 257 10.37 -2.84 -8.71
C ASP A 257 10.03 -2.67 -7.23
N GLY A 258 8.79 -2.99 -6.85
CA GLY A 258 8.34 -2.95 -5.46
C GLY A 258 9.10 -3.87 -4.50
N PHE A 259 9.83 -4.88 -4.98
CA PHE A 259 10.70 -5.70 -4.12
C PHE A 259 12.03 -5.01 -3.84
N VAL A 260 12.58 -4.29 -4.81
CA VAL A 260 13.99 -3.86 -4.84
C VAL A 260 14.21 -2.36 -4.77
N ARG A 261 13.17 -1.54 -4.96
CA ARG A 261 13.28 -0.08 -4.99
C ARG A 261 12.55 0.57 -3.82
N THR A 262 13.16 1.61 -3.29
CA THR A 262 12.58 2.48 -2.25
C THR A 262 11.21 3.01 -2.67
N VAL A 263 10.22 2.92 -1.78
CA VAL A 263 8.95 3.64 -1.91
C VAL A 263 9.16 5.12 -1.62
N ARG A 264 8.70 6.00 -2.50
CA ARG A 264 8.86 7.45 -2.42
C ARG A 264 7.50 8.15 -2.48
N TRP A 265 6.80 8.14 -1.36
CA TRP A 265 5.45 8.69 -1.29
C TRP A 265 5.36 10.19 -1.63
N PRO A 266 6.33 11.07 -1.26
CA PRO A 266 6.33 12.46 -1.70
C PRO A 266 6.32 12.62 -3.23
N ASP A 267 6.96 11.72 -3.98
CA ASP A 267 6.98 11.78 -5.45
C ASP A 267 5.60 11.40 -6.03
N VAL A 268 4.91 10.44 -5.41
CA VAL A 268 3.51 10.12 -5.75
C VAL A 268 2.59 11.32 -5.50
N VAL A 269 2.74 11.98 -4.35
CA VAL A 269 1.99 13.19 -3.99
C VAL A 269 2.22 14.30 -5.01
N ALA A 270 3.47 14.55 -5.41
CA ALA A 270 3.83 15.54 -6.41
C ALA A 270 3.18 15.24 -7.77
N SER A 271 3.23 13.99 -8.21
CA SER A 271 2.63 13.55 -9.48
C SER A 271 1.11 13.68 -9.49
N LEU A 272 0.43 13.23 -8.43
CA LEU A 272 -1.02 13.38 -8.31
C LEU A 272 -1.44 14.86 -8.30
N LYS A 273 -0.67 15.72 -7.61
CA LYS A 273 -0.91 17.15 -7.61
C LYS A 273 -0.73 17.76 -8.99
N ALA A 274 0.34 17.42 -9.69
CA ALA A 274 0.60 17.87 -11.07
C ALA A 274 -0.51 17.42 -12.04
N ALA A 275 -1.13 16.24 -11.78
CA ALA A 275 -2.27 15.76 -12.55
C ALA A 275 -3.62 16.43 -12.21
N GLY A 276 -3.63 17.46 -11.35
CA GLY A 276 -4.84 18.20 -10.94
C GLY A 276 -5.74 17.44 -9.96
N VAL A 277 -5.20 16.43 -9.27
CA VAL A 277 -5.92 15.72 -8.19
C VAL A 277 -5.97 16.63 -6.97
N GLY A 278 -7.12 16.75 -6.35
CA GLY A 278 -7.30 17.50 -5.09
C GLY A 278 -7.99 16.67 -4.02
N ARG A 279 -8.44 15.45 -4.36
CA ARG A 279 -9.07 14.54 -3.41
C ARG A 279 -8.50 13.13 -3.52
N LEU A 280 -8.23 12.51 -2.38
CA LEU A 280 -7.85 11.10 -2.29
C LEU A 280 -8.97 10.29 -1.65
N CYS A 281 -9.45 9.26 -2.35
CA CYS A 281 -10.29 8.21 -1.78
C CYS A 281 -9.37 7.08 -1.33
N VAL A 282 -9.23 6.87 -0.03
CA VAL A 282 -8.35 5.85 0.52
C VAL A 282 -9.16 4.61 0.85
N SER A 283 -8.98 3.58 0.06
CA SER A 283 -9.73 2.33 0.14
C SER A 283 -8.95 1.27 0.90
N GLY A 284 -9.15 1.22 2.20
CA GLY A 284 -8.46 0.31 3.11
C GLY A 284 -8.23 0.92 4.49
N ALA A 285 -7.71 0.08 5.40
CA ALA A 285 -7.20 0.57 6.68
C ALA A 285 -5.84 1.23 6.43
N ASP A 286 -5.75 2.53 6.69
CA ASP A 286 -4.50 3.27 6.57
C ASP A 286 -4.17 4.03 7.84
N GLY A 287 -2.99 3.77 8.38
CA GLY A 287 -2.44 4.46 9.53
C GLY A 287 -1.28 5.39 9.16
N LEU A 288 -0.81 5.39 7.91
CA LEU A 288 0.46 5.96 7.51
C LEU A 288 0.31 7.00 6.41
N PHE A 289 0.20 6.57 5.16
CA PHE A 289 0.39 7.42 3.97
C PHE A 289 -0.59 8.60 3.86
N THR A 290 -1.82 8.43 4.33
CA THR A 290 -2.84 9.48 4.22
C THR A 290 -2.90 10.43 5.42
N ARG A 291 -2.08 10.18 6.44
CA ARG A 291 -2.02 11.00 7.66
C ARG A 291 -0.82 11.93 7.73
N VAL A 292 0.18 11.68 6.90
CA VAL A 292 1.41 12.48 6.88
C VAL A 292 1.18 13.87 6.27
N ALA A 293 2.06 14.80 6.61
CA ALA A 293 1.90 16.20 6.27
C ALA A 293 1.91 16.44 4.75
N CYS A 294 2.76 15.74 3.99
CA CYS A 294 2.81 15.88 2.54
C CYS A 294 1.48 15.49 1.88
N THR A 295 0.72 14.57 2.46
CA THR A 295 -0.62 14.21 1.95
C THR A 295 -1.69 15.21 2.38
N THR A 296 -1.79 15.46 3.69
CA THR A 296 -2.91 16.24 4.26
C THR A 296 -2.87 17.73 3.90
N ARG A 297 -1.69 18.25 3.57
CA ARG A 297 -1.51 19.64 3.09
C ARG A 297 -1.88 19.81 1.62
N ASN A 298 -1.87 18.74 0.83
CA ASN A 298 -2.08 18.79 -0.61
C ASN A 298 -3.44 18.26 -1.06
N PHE A 299 -4.10 17.41 -0.27
CA PHE A 299 -5.32 16.74 -0.69
C PHE A 299 -6.39 16.75 0.40
N ARG A 300 -7.66 16.76 -0.03
CA ARG A 300 -8.78 16.37 0.81
C ARG A 300 -8.84 14.84 0.86
N VAL A 301 -8.49 14.26 2.00
CA VAL A 301 -8.51 12.82 2.22
C VAL A 301 -9.89 12.33 2.63
N MET A 302 -10.39 11.30 1.93
CA MET A 302 -11.64 10.60 2.22
C MET A 302 -11.33 9.13 2.53
N PRO A 303 -11.22 8.75 3.82
CA PRO A 303 -10.96 7.38 4.19
C PRO A 303 -12.22 6.52 4.05
N VAL A 304 -12.10 5.40 3.35
CA VAL A 304 -13.12 4.35 3.21
C VAL A 304 -12.57 3.09 3.88
N THR A 305 -13.01 2.84 5.10
CA THR A 305 -12.51 1.78 5.97
C THR A 305 -13.60 0.73 6.23
N PRO A 306 -13.25 -0.49 6.68
CA PRO A 306 -14.23 -1.48 7.11
C PRO A 306 -15.28 -0.90 8.08
N ARG A 307 -14.84 -0.09 9.03
CA ARG A 307 -15.74 0.55 10.00
C ARG A 307 -16.67 1.58 9.35
N SER A 308 -16.16 2.41 8.44
CA SER A 308 -16.99 3.44 7.78
C SER A 308 -17.98 2.83 6.80
N ALA A 309 -17.62 1.76 6.09
CA ALA A 309 -18.49 1.06 5.14
C ALA A 309 -19.64 0.29 5.81
N MET A 310 -19.58 0.07 7.12
CA MET A 310 -20.66 -0.53 7.91
C MET A 310 -21.65 0.48 8.48
N ARG A 311 -21.45 1.78 8.24
CA ARG A 311 -22.40 2.83 8.66
C ARG A 311 -23.42 3.09 7.57
N PRO A 312 -24.67 3.46 7.92
CA PRO A 312 -25.65 3.90 6.93
C PRO A 312 -25.14 5.09 6.12
N VAL A 313 -25.18 4.97 4.79
CA VAL A 313 -24.89 6.10 3.90
C VAL A 313 -26.15 6.97 3.86
N ARG A 314 -26.07 8.20 4.36
CA ARG A 314 -27.15 9.18 4.17
C ARG A 314 -27.18 9.57 2.69
N ARG A 315 -28.24 9.16 1.97
CA ARG A 315 -28.50 9.71 0.64
C ARG A 315 -28.64 11.22 0.77
N ARG A 316 -27.85 11.99 0.03
CA ARG A 316 -28.19 13.40 -0.20
C ARG A 316 -29.52 13.39 -0.95
N MET A 317 -30.57 13.91 -0.33
CA MET A 317 -31.78 14.23 -1.06
C MET A 317 -31.40 15.24 -2.15
N PRO A 318 -31.87 15.04 -3.39
CA PRO A 318 -31.73 16.09 -4.39
C PRO A 318 -32.37 17.35 -3.82
N VAL A 319 -31.64 18.46 -3.82
CA VAL A 319 -32.21 19.77 -3.54
C VAL A 319 -33.23 19.98 -4.65
N ALA A 320 -34.53 20.02 -4.29
CA ALA A 320 -35.58 20.35 -5.22
C ALA A 320 -35.25 21.71 -5.82
N ALA A 321 -35.21 21.77 -7.16
CA ALA A 321 -34.96 22.98 -7.94
C ALA A 321 -36.11 23.98 -7.81
#